data_2c678df06ea365e3642377e182f3a3e1
#
_entry.id   2c678df06ea365e3642377e182f3a3e1
#
_cell.length_a   1.000
_cell.length_b   1.000
_cell.length_c   1.000
_cell.angle_alpha   90.00
_cell.angle_beta   90.00
_cell.angle_gamma   90.00
#
_symmetry.space_group_name_H-M   'P 1'
#
loop_
_entity.id
_entity.type
_entity.pdbx_description
1 polymer ?
#
loop_
_entity_poly.entity_id
_entity_poly.type
_entity_poly.pdbx_seq_one_letter_code
_entity_poly.pdbx_strand_id
1 'polypeptide(L)'
;PTWLGVAICDCAYVAGIAYLLTRISRRWFPRTSIGVLLVLDIMMFVAGGGLILARTPSMYFPPEAMGLALISWGLGLWVSGTTGGFIDRRRVVAGAALIALTLAARPQMVLAAVFGLVLFWPFLRDARGNAQARRACLGAFRAALTPFLVVAAAVMVYNFARFGSPLDFGANYNLTTNDMTHRGFHADRI
;
A
#
# COMPACT_ATOMS: atom_id res chain seq x y z
N PRO A 1 25.32 -0.48 0.10
CA PRO A 1 25.22 0.38 1.28
C PRO A 1 23.75 0.66 1.61
N THR A 2 23.37 0.55 2.88
CA THR A 2 21.96 0.71 3.33
C THR A 2 21.37 2.06 2.95
N TRP A 3 22.19 3.12 3.01
CA TRP A 3 21.75 4.48 2.64
C TRP A 3 21.26 4.59 1.18
N LEU A 4 21.88 3.86 0.26
CA LEU A 4 21.46 3.87 -1.14
C LEU A 4 20.07 3.22 -1.31
N GLY A 5 19.82 2.11 -0.59
CA GLY A 5 18.51 1.46 -0.58
C GLY A 5 17.42 2.39 -0.03
N VAL A 6 17.69 3.08 1.08
CA VAL A 6 16.78 4.07 1.65
C VAL A 6 16.54 5.21 0.66
N ALA A 7 17.59 5.79 0.07
CA ALA A 7 17.45 6.89 -0.88
C ALA A 7 16.60 6.52 -2.11
N ILE A 8 16.79 5.32 -2.67
CA ILE A 8 15.98 4.83 -3.78
C ILE A 8 14.51 4.70 -3.37
N CYS A 9 14.24 4.13 -2.20
CA CYS A 9 12.87 3.98 -1.69
C CYS A 9 12.21 5.33 -1.41
N ASP A 10 12.94 6.29 -0.83
CA ASP A 10 12.45 7.64 -0.57
C ASP A 10 12.16 8.40 -1.86
N CYS A 11 13.03 8.32 -2.86
CA CYS A 11 12.77 8.89 -4.19
C CYS A 11 11.51 8.26 -4.82
N ALA A 12 11.36 6.94 -4.73
CA ALA A 12 10.17 6.25 -5.23
C ALA A 12 8.91 6.66 -4.47
N TYR A 13 9.02 6.92 -3.16
CA TYR A 13 7.93 7.39 -2.30
C TYR A 13 7.50 8.81 -2.70
N VAL A 14 8.43 9.76 -2.80
CA VAL A 14 8.13 11.15 -3.24
C VAL A 14 7.47 11.15 -4.61
N ALA A 15 8.03 10.41 -5.58
CA ALA A 15 7.44 10.29 -6.92
C ALA A 15 6.03 9.65 -6.86
N GLY A 16 5.83 8.69 -5.97
CA GLY A 16 4.53 8.04 -5.73
C GLY A 16 3.49 9.01 -5.15
N ILE A 17 3.87 9.83 -4.18
CA ILE A 17 2.99 10.87 -3.61
C ILE A 17 2.62 11.88 -4.70
N ALA A 18 3.60 12.41 -5.42
CA ALA A 18 3.37 13.38 -6.49
C ALA A 18 2.40 12.80 -7.56
N TYR A 19 2.59 11.54 -7.94
CA TYR A 19 1.68 10.84 -8.84
C TYR A 19 0.26 10.74 -8.25
N LEU A 20 0.12 10.25 -7.01
CA LEU A 20 -1.16 10.10 -6.32
C LEU A 20 -1.89 11.44 -6.20
N LEU A 21 -1.22 12.48 -5.69
CA LEU A 21 -1.79 13.82 -5.53
C LEU A 21 -2.23 14.42 -6.86
N THR A 22 -1.44 14.24 -7.92
CA THR A 22 -1.81 14.69 -9.27
C THR A 22 -3.07 13.99 -9.76
N ARG A 23 -3.22 12.66 -9.49
CA ARG A 23 -4.43 11.91 -9.90
C ARG A 23 -5.64 12.32 -9.09
N ILE A 24 -5.50 12.52 -7.79
CA ILE A 24 -6.56 13.01 -6.91
C ILE A 24 -6.99 14.40 -7.35
N SER A 25 -6.04 15.32 -7.54
CA SER A 25 -6.33 16.69 -7.94
C SER A 25 -7.08 16.75 -9.27
N ARG A 26 -6.60 16.06 -10.30
CA ARG A 26 -7.27 16.05 -11.61
C ARG A 26 -8.69 15.48 -11.56
N ARG A 27 -8.98 14.59 -10.61
CA ARG A 27 -10.29 13.94 -10.48
C ARG A 27 -11.29 14.79 -9.69
N TRP A 28 -10.87 15.37 -8.57
CA TRP A 28 -11.78 16.03 -7.63
C TRP A 28 -11.53 17.53 -7.46
N PHE A 29 -10.30 17.98 -7.73
CA PHE A 29 -9.87 19.37 -7.50
C PHE A 29 -9.13 19.92 -8.73
N PRO A 30 -9.76 20.00 -9.93
CA PRO A 30 -9.05 20.32 -11.17
C PRO A 30 -8.42 21.72 -11.22
N ARG A 31 -8.80 22.61 -10.32
CA ARG A 31 -8.27 23.98 -10.20
C ARG A 31 -7.09 24.11 -9.23
N THR A 32 -6.61 23.00 -8.66
CA THR A 32 -5.47 23.04 -7.74
C THR A 32 -4.21 23.47 -8.47
N SER A 33 -3.51 24.49 -7.97
CA SER A 33 -2.25 24.93 -8.54
C SER A 33 -1.12 23.94 -8.28
N ILE A 34 -0.11 23.95 -9.14
CA ILE A 34 1.07 23.09 -8.98
C ILE A 34 1.83 23.41 -7.68
N GLY A 35 1.84 24.66 -7.25
CA GLY A 35 2.47 25.07 -5.99
C GLY A 35 1.82 24.41 -4.77
N VAL A 36 0.49 24.31 -4.75
CA VAL A 36 -0.22 23.59 -3.69
C VAL A 36 0.12 22.10 -3.72
N LEU A 37 0.19 21.48 -4.90
CA LEU A 37 0.57 20.08 -5.02
C LEU A 37 1.99 19.81 -4.50
N LEU A 38 2.95 20.70 -4.80
CA LEU A 38 4.32 20.59 -4.30
C LEU A 38 4.38 20.74 -2.76
N VAL A 39 3.64 21.69 -2.20
CA VAL A 39 3.56 21.84 -0.75
C VAL A 39 2.97 20.60 -0.09
N LEU A 40 1.88 20.06 -0.65
CA LEU A 40 1.26 18.84 -0.14
C LEU A 40 2.20 17.62 -0.26
N ASP A 41 2.97 17.51 -1.34
CA ASP A 41 3.95 16.44 -1.54
C ASP A 41 5.03 16.48 -0.45
N ILE A 42 5.60 17.66 -0.21
CA ILE A 42 6.59 17.87 0.86
C ILE A 42 5.98 17.55 2.24
N MET A 43 4.77 18.03 2.51
CA MET A 43 4.10 17.78 3.79
C MET A 43 3.83 16.29 4.00
N MET A 44 3.39 15.56 2.98
CA MET A 44 3.16 14.11 3.07
C MET A 44 4.47 13.34 3.25
N PHE A 45 5.54 13.75 2.58
CA PHE A 45 6.86 13.16 2.76
C PHE A 45 7.37 13.34 4.20
N VAL A 46 7.27 14.57 4.73
CA VAL A 46 7.68 14.88 6.11
C VAL A 46 6.81 14.13 7.12
N ALA A 47 5.48 14.17 6.96
CA ALA A 47 4.54 13.49 7.85
C ALA A 47 4.67 11.97 7.81
N GLY A 48 5.05 11.40 6.68
CA GLY A 48 5.36 9.96 6.53
C GLY A 48 6.72 9.55 7.11
N GLY A 49 7.44 10.48 7.74
CA GLY A 49 8.73 10.20 8.36
C GLY A 49 9.93 10.17 7.40
N GLY A 50 9.75 10.59 6.13
CA GLY A 50 10.79 10.54 5.10
C GLY A 50 12.10 11.22 5.52
N LEU A 51 12.03 12.35 6.23
CA LEU A 51 13.22 13.02 6.77
C LEU A 51 13.96 12.19 7.82
N ILE A 52 13.23 11.44 8.65
CA ILE A 52 13.83 10.56 9.68
C ILE A 52 14.47 9.37 8.99
N LEU A 53 13.80 8.77 8.01
CA LEU A 53 14.30 7.65 7.23
C LEU A 53 15.58 8.00 6.47
N ALA A 54 15.63 9.21 5.88
CA ALA A 54 16.80 9.72 5.16
C ALA A 54 17.97 10.06 6.09
N ARG A 55 17.70 10.63 7.28
CA ARG A 55 18.75 11.12 8.20
C ARG A 55 19.44 10.00 8.96
N THR A 56 18.73 8.95 9.33
CA THR A 56 19.26 7.85 10.16
C THR A 56 19.07 6.50 9.46
N PRO A 57 19.83 6.22 8.37
CA PRO A 57 19.64 5.00 7.62
C PRO A 57 19.96 3.78 8.48
N SER A 58 18.92 3.04 8.85
CA SER A 58 18.97 1.78 9.58
C SER A 58 18.44 0.64 8.71
N MET A 59 18.81 -0.60 9.03
CA MET A 59 18.27 -1.77 8.32
C MET A 59 16.74 -1.94 8.46
N TYR A 60 16.12 -1.26 9.41
CA TYR A 60 14.66 -1.30 9.63
C TYR A 60 13.88 -0.32 8.76
N PHE A 61 14.53 0.68 8.17
CA PHE A 61 13.88 1.75 7.40
C PHE A 61 13.58 1.41 5.93
N PRO A 62 14.42 0.64 5.20
CA PRO A 62 14.08 0.28 3.81
C PRO A 62 12.71 -0.38 3.64
N PRO A 63 12.27 -1.33 4.48
CA PRO A 63 10.94 -1.90 4.37
C PRO A 63 9.82 -0.89 4.59
N GLU A 64 10.03 0.11 5.45
CA GLU A 64 9.05 1.16 5.72
C GLU A 64 8.93 2.14 4.56
N ALA A 65 10.05 2.68 4.08
CA ALA A 65 10.10 3.56 2.92
C ALA A 65 9.55 2.86 1.66
N MET A 66 9.92 1.59 1.44
CA MET A 66 9.38 0.80 0.34
C MET A 66 7.87 0.60 0.47
N GLY A 67 7.37 0.28 1.66
CA GLY A 67 5.93 0.13 1.90
C GLY A 67 5.14 1.40 1.58
N LEU A 68 5.64 2.56 1.99
CA LEU A 68 5.05 3.87 1.69
C LEU A 68 5.07 4.17 0.17
N ALA A 69 6.17 3.86 -0.51
CA ALA A 69 6.26 3.98 -1.96
C ALA A 69 5.22 3.09 -2.66
N LEU A 70 5.15 1.80 -2.30
CA LEU A 70 4.21 0.84 -2.88
C LEU A 70 2.74 1.28 -2.69
N ILE A 71 2.38 1.78 -1.50
CA ILE A 71 1.03 2.32 -1.24
C ILE A 71 0.74 3.52 -2.13
N SER A 72 1.65 4.48 -2.19
CA SER A 72 1.42 5.73 -2.94
C SER A 72 1.23 5.46 -4.43
N TRP A 73 2.07 4.63 -5.04
CA TRP A 73 1.93 4.21 -6.43
C TRP A 73 0.68 3.35 -6.64
N GLY A 74 0.40 2.40 -5.73
CA GLY A 74 -0.75 1.51 -5.82
C GLY A 74 -2.08 2.27 -5.77
N LEU A 75 -2.23 3.19 -4.82
CA LEU A 75 -3.42 4.05 -4.72
C LEU A 75 -3.53 4.99 -5.91
N GLY A 76 -2.41 5.57 -6.39
CA GLY A 76 -2.40 6.40 -7.59
C GLY A 76 -2.88 5.66 -8.85
N LEU A 77 -2.49 4.40 -8.99
CA LEU A 77 -2.98 3.52 -10.06
C LEU A 77 -4.48 3.22 -9.91
N TRP A 78 -4.97 2.99 -8.69
CA TRP A 78 -6.40 2.78 -8.45
C TRP A 78 -7.22 4.03 -8.75
N VAL A 79 -6.78 5.21 -8.33
CA VAL A 79 -7.43 6.48 -8.68
C VAL A 79 -7.49 6.63 -10.20
N SER A 80 -6.36 6.38 -10.89
CA SER A 80 -6.28 6.46 -12.36
C SER A 80 -7.16 5.42 -13.05
N GLY A 81 -7.20 4.20 -12.51
CA GLY A 81 -7.92 3.07 -13.07
C GLY A 81 -9.45 3.14 -12.87
N THR A 82 -9.91 4.06 -12.01
CA THR A 82 -11.34 4.26 -11.71
C THR A 82 -11.85 5.63 -12.17
N THR A 83 -11.06 6.37 -12.95
CA THR A 83 -11.45 7.69 -13.48
C THR A 83 -12.22 7.53 -14.79
N GLY A 84 -13.21 8.40 -15.03
CA GLY A 84 -13.97 8.42 -16.30
C GLY A 84 -15.15 7.44 -16.37
N GLY A 85 -15.61 6.90 -15.23
CA GLY A 85 -16.82 6.06 -15.20
C GLY A 85 -16.62 4.62 -15.65
N PHE A 86 -15.39 4.20 -15.94
CA PHE A 86 -15.04 2.81 -16.26
C PHE A 86 -13.90 2.30 -15.39
N ILE A 87 -13.76 0.96 -15.31
CA ILE A 87 -12.69 0.31 -14.58
C ILE A 87 -11.60 -0.15 -15.57
N ASP A 88 -10.44 0.50 -15.53
CA ASP A 88 -9.23 0.02 -16.21
C ASP A 88 -8.63 -1.15 -15.39
N ARG A 89 -8.95 -2.37 -15.82
CA ARG A 89 -8.53 -3.59 -15.16
C ARG A 89 -7.01 -3.68 -15.00
N ARG A 90 -6.23 -3.22 -15.98
CA ARG A 90 -4.75 -3.31 -15.93
C ARG A 90 -4.20 -2.44 -14.80
N ARG A 91 -4.66 -1.20 -14.70
CA ARG A 91 -4.23 -0.28 -13.63
C ARG A 91 -4.70 -0.75 -12.27
N VAL A 92 -5.93 -1.27 -12.18
CA VAL A 92 -6.46 -1.80 -10.92
C VAL A 92 -5.68 -3.01 -10.43
N VAL A 93 -5.32 -3.94 -11.31
CA VAL A 93 -4.49 -5.11 -10.97
C VAL A 93 -3.07 -4.70 -10.61
N ALA A 94 -2.46 -3.80 -11.37
CA ALA A 94 -1.12 -3.29 -11.07
C ALA A 94 -1.07 -2.57 -9.71
N GLY A 95 -2.06 -1.72 -9.42
CA GLY A 95 -2.19 -1.07 -8.11
C GLY A 95 -2.40 -2.08 -6.97
N ALA A 96 -3.24 -3.10 -7.20
CA ALA A 96 -3.45 -4.19 -6.25
C ALA A 96 -2.15 -4.98 -5.98
N ALA A 97 -1.34 -5.24 -7.01
CA ALA A 97 -0.06 -5.92 -6.87
C ALA A 97 0.93 -5.10 -6.02
N LEU A 98 1.02 -3.79 -6.25
CA LEU A 98 1.87 -2.92 -5.44
C LEU A 98 1.43 -2.90 -3.97
N ILE A 99 0.13 -2.74 -3.70
CA ILE A 99 -0.39 -2.75 -2.33
C ILE A 99 -0.21 -4.13 -1.69
N ALA A 100 -0.42 -5.22 -2.43
CA ALA A 100 -0.20 -6.57 -1.92
C ALA A 100 1.26 -6.82 -1.52
N LEU A 101 2.24 -6.30 -2.28
CA LEU A 101 3.67 -6.42 -1.97
C LEU A 101 4.03 -5.78 -0.62
N THR A 102 3.20 -4.88 -0.08
CA THR A 102 3.42 -4.35 1.27
C THR A 102 3.35 -5.41 2.35
N LEU A 103 2.66 -6.55 2.11
CA LEU A 103 2.66 -7.70 3.03
C LEU A 103 4.07 -8.24 3.31
N ALA A 104 4.95 -8.20 2.29
CA ALA A 104 6.33 -8.64 2.44
C ALA A 104 7.23 -7.57 3.10
N ALA A 105 6.87 -6.29 2.99
CA ALA A 105 7.61 -5.19 3.61
C ALA A 105 7.17 -4.96 5.07
N ARG A 106 5.89 -4.67 5.26
CA ARG A 106 5.23 -4.41 6.56
C ARG A 106 3.77 -4.88 6.46
N PRO A 107 3.37 -6.02 7.04
CA PRO A 107 2.03 -6.60 6.86
C PRO A 107 0.87 -5.65 7.16
N GLN A 108 1.01 -4.79 8.18
CA GLN A 108 -0.01 -3.81 8.54
C GLN A 108 -0.29 -2.76 7.45
N MET A 109 0.66 -2.51 6.56
CA MET A 109 0.51 -1.52 5.48
C MET A 109 -0.49 -1.97 4.40
N VAL A 110 -0.79 -3.25 4.31
CA VAL A 110 -1.84 -3.76 3.40
C VAL A 110 -3.21 -3.17 3.70
N LEU A 111 -3.44 -2.67 4.92
CA LEU A 111 -4.67 -2.00 5.31
C LEU A 111 -4.97 -0.76 4.46
N ALA A 112 -3.97 -0.21 3.77
CA ALA A 112 -4.20 0.84 2.76
C ALA A 112 -5.18 0.39 1.65
N ALA A 113 -5.36 -0.92 1.44
CA ALA A 113 -6.36 -1.46 0.52
C ALA A 113 -7.80 -1.04 0.87
N VAL A 114 -8.08 -0.67 2.13
CA VAL A 114 -9.40 -0.18 2.57
C VAL A 114 -9.82 1.09 1.81
N PHE A 115 -8.87 1.93 1.41
CA PHE A 115 -9.17 3.10 0.57
C PHE A 115 -9.77 2.73 -0.79
N GLY A 116 -9.56 1.49 -1.26
CA GLY A 116 -10.23 0.94 -2.42
C GLY A 116 -11.75 0.96 -2.28
N LEU A 117 -12.30 0.75 -1.09
CA LEU A 117 -13.75 0.77 -0.87
C LEU A 117 -14.37 2.11 -1.30
N VAL A 118 -13.70 3.23 -1.01
CA VAL A 118 -14.15 4.57 -1.41
C VAL A 118 -14.08 4.73 -2.93
N LEU A 119 -12.99 4.27 -3.55
CA LEU A 119 -12.75 4.42 -4.99
C LEU A 119 -13.68 3.55 -5.83
N PHE A 120 -13.99 2.34 -5.36
CA PHE A 120 -14.84 1.38 -6.08
C PHE A 120 -16.33 1.48 -5.71
N TRP A 121 -16.68 2.27 -4.71
CA TRP A 121 -18.06 2.43 -4.24
C TRP A 121 -19.04 2.82 -5.34
N PRO A 122 -18.77 3.79 -6.24
CA PRO A 122 -19.69 4.13 -7.33
C PRO A 122 -20.01 2.93 -8.23
N PHE A 123 -18.98 2.15 -8.57
CA PHE A 123 -19.14 0.95 -9.42
C PHE A 123 -19.92 -0.17 -8.73
N LEU A 124 -19.73 -0.33 -7.41
CA LEU A 124 -20.50 -1.27 -6.58
C LEU A 124 -21.98 -0.87 -6.50
N ARG A 125 -22.24 0.44 -6.43
CA ARG A 125 -23.59 0.99 -6.44
C ARG A 125 -24.29 0.74 -7.78
N ASP A 126 -23.62 1.04 -8.88
CA ASP A 126 -24.15 0.85 -10.25
C ASP A 126 -24.38 -0.64 -10.57
N ALA A 127 -23.53 -1.52 -10.00
CA ALA A 127 -23.67 -2.97 -10.15
C ALA A 127 -24.95 -3.54 -9.54
N ARG A 128 -25.65 -2.81 -8.65
CA ARG A 128 -26.93 -3.25 -8.05
C ARG A 128 -28.08 -3.25 -9.05
N GLY A 129 -28.08 -2.30 -10.00
CA GLY A 129 -29.16 -2.13 -10.98
C GLY A 129 -28.84 -2.66 -12.38
N ASN A 130 -27.59 -3.00 -12.68
CA ASN A 130 -27.12 -3.36 -14.01
C ASN A 130 -26.29 -4.64 -14.01
N ALA A 131 -26.79 -5.70 -14.66
CA ALA A 131 -26.11 -7.00 -14.72
C ALA A 131 -24.75 -6.93 -15.45
N GLN A 132 -24.61 -6.08 -16.47
CA GLN A 132 -23.34 -5.90 -17.19
C GLN A 132 -22.31 -5.17 -16.32
N ALA A 133 -22.70 -4.10 -15.63
CA ALA A 133 -21.86 -3.39 -14.67
C ALA A 133 -21.43 -4.32 -13.53
N ARG A 134 -22.32 -5.18 -13.05
CA ARG A 134 -22.01 -6.19 -12.03
C ARG A 134 -20.97 -7.18 -12.50
N ARG A 135 -21.06 -7.71 -13.71
CA ARG A 135 -20.07 -8.64 -14.28
C ARG A 135 -18.70 -7.96 -14.42
N ALA A 136 -18.66 -6.73 -14.92
CA ALA A 136 -17.42 -5.95 -15.06
C ALA A 136 -16.78 -5.67 -13.69
N CYS A 137 -17.56 -5.23 -12.70
CA CYS A 137 -17.10 -4.94 -11.36
C CYS A 137 -16.57 -6.21 -10.66
N LEU A 138 -17.30 -7.33 -10.71
CA LEU A 138 -16.85 -8.60 -10.15
C LEU A 138 -15.59 -9.13 -10.85
N GLY A 139 -15.49 -8.98 -12.17
CA GLY A 139 -14.29 -9.36 -12.92
C GLY A 139 -13.07 -8.55 -12.53
N ALA A 140 -13.23 -7.22 -12.34
CA ALA A 140 -12.16 -6.35 -11.87
C ALA A 140 -11.76 -6.68 -10.42
N PHE A 141 -12.74 -6.92 -9.55
CA PHE A 141 -12.50 -7.28 -8.15
C PHE A 141 -11.75 -8.61 -8.01
N ARG A 142 -12.18 -9.66 -8.73
CA ARG A 142 -11.47 -10.95 -8.76
C ARG A 142 -10.03 -10.79 -9.25
N ALA A 143 -9.83 -10.00 -10.32
CA ALA A 143 -8.51 -9.75 -10.85
C ALA A 143 -7.63 -8.94 -9.87
N ALA A 144 -8.19 -7.99 -9.13
CA ALA A 144 -7.49 -7.25 -8.09
C ALA A 144 -7.16 -8.11 -6.87
N LEU A 145 -8.02 -9.08 -6.51
CA LEU A 145 -7.80 -10.00 -5.39
C LEU A 145 -6.64 -10.97 -5.67
N THR A 146 -6.44 -11.37 -6.93
CA THR A 146 -5.40 -12.33 -7.31
C THR A 146 -4.01 -11.96 -6.80
N PRO A 147 -3.48 -10.73 -6.99
CA PRO A 147 -2.17 -10.34 -6.45
C PRO A 147 -2.08 -10.49 -4.92
N PHE A 148 -3.14 -10.16 -4.18
CA PHE A 148 -3.14 -10.33 -2.73
C PHE A 148 -3.02 -11.79 -2.31
N LEU A 149 -3.75 -12.69 -2.98
CA LEU A 149 -3.68 -14.12 -2.71
C LEU A 149 -2.30 -14.69 -3.05
N VAL A 150 -1.74 -14.30 -4.20
CA VAL A 150 -0.41 -14.76 -4.63
C VAL A 150 0.67 -14.29 -3.67
N VAL A 151 0.69 -13.00 -3.31
CA VAL A 151 1.70 -12.46 -2.39
C VAL A 151 1.52 -13.03 -0.99
N ALA A 152 0.28 -13.14 -0.49
CA ALA A 152 0.00 -13.75 0.81
C ALA A 152 0.50 -15.20 0.85
N ALA A 153 0.19 -16.01 -0.17
CA ALA A 153 0.68 -17.39 -0.26
C ALA A 153 2.21 -17.45 -0.29
N ALA A 154 2.87 -16.58 -1.08
CA ALA A 154 4.32 -16.52 -1.14
C ALA A 154 4.95 -16.15 0.22
N VAL A 155 4.38 -15.16 0.92
CA VAL A 155 4.83 -14.75 2.27
C VAL A 155 4.61 -15.88 3.27
N MET A 156 3.47 -16.57 3.23
CA MET A 156 3.18 -17.71 4.11
C MET A 156 4.16 -18.87 3.88
N VAL A 157 4.48 -19.20 2.62
CA VAL A 157 5.49 -20.22 2.28
C VAL A 157 6.87 -19.82 2.79
N TYR A 158 7.26 -18.56 2.58
CA TYR A 158 8.52 -18.02 3.07
C TYR A 158 8.61 -18.10 4.61
N ASN A 159 7.56 -17.68 5.31
CA ASN A 159 7.50 -17.72 6.76
C ASN A 159 7.57 -19.15 7.28
N PHE A 160 6.85 -20.08 6.65
CA PHE A 160 6.89 -21.48 7.01
C PHE A 160 8.29 -22.07 6.85
N ALA A 161 8.95 -21.77 5.72
CA ALA A 161 10.32 -22.26 5.47
C ALA A 161 11.34 -21.69 6.45
N ARG A 162 11.12 -20.45 6.93
CA ARG A 162 12.07 -19.75 7.82
C ARG A 162 11.81 -19.98 9.30
N PHE A 163 10.54 -20.03 9.71
CA PHE A 163 10.13 -20.02 11.12
C PHE A 163 9.33 -21.27 11.52
N GLY A 164 9.03 -22.18 10.57
CA GLY A 164 8.21 -23.35 10.83
C GLY A 164 6.70 -23.07 10.98
N SER A 165 6.29 -21.80 10.82
CA SER A 165 4.89 -21.38 10.91
C SER A 165 4.57 -20.37 9.80
N PRO A 166 3.46 -20.53 9.06
CA PRO A 166 3.09 -19.62 7.97
C PRO A 166 2.68 -18.21 8.45
N LEU A 167 2.27 -18.10 9.71
CA LEU A 167 1.80 -16.82 10.30
C LEU A 167 2.82 -16.17 11.23
N ASP A 168 4.02 -16.74 11.37
CA ASP A 168 5.09 -16.13 12.14
C ASP A 168 5.89 -15.18 11.25
N PHE A 169 5.84 -13.90 11.56
CA PHE A 169 6.57 -12.84 10.87
C PHE A 169 7.91 -12.51 11.52
N GLY A 170 8.41 -13.40 12.36
CA GLY A 170 9.73 -13.27 12.98
C GLY A 170 9.78 -12.29 14.16
N ALA A 171 8.65 -11.87 14.70
CA ALA A 171 8.60 -10.96 15.85
C ALA A 171 9.33 -11.55 17.07
N ASN A 172 9.23 -12.88 17.26
CA ASN A 172 9.87 -13.60 18.35
C ASN A 172 11.39 -13.76 18.19
N TYR A 173 11.92 -13.49 17.00
CA TYR A 173 13.35 -13.62 16.68
C TYR A 173 14.07 -12.27 16.59
N ASN A 174 13.37 -11.17 16.86
CA ASN A 174 13.99 -9.85 16.89
C ASN A 174 14.86 -9.72 18.14
N LEU A 175 16.15 -9.44 17.94
CA LEU A 175 17.11 -9.08 19.01
C LEU A 175 16.77 -7.67 19.51
N THR A 176 15.68 -7.54 20.25
CA THR A 176 15.31 -6.30 20.96
C THR A 176 15.60 -6.48 22.44
N THR A 177 15.83 -5.37 23.14
CA THR A 177 15.96 -5.36 24.62
C THR A 177 14.70 -5.84 25.33
N ASN A 178 13.57 -5.92 24.62
CA ASN A 178 12.33 -6.45 25.13
C ASN A 178 12.11 -7.88 24.61
N ASP A 179 12.01 -8.83 25.51
CA ASP A 179 11.60 -10.19 25.18
C ASP A 179 10.13 -10.19 24.72
N MET A 180 9.93 -10.45 23.44
CA MET A 180 8.59 -10.49 22.83
C MET A 180 7.97 -11.89 22.86
N THR A 181 8.74 -12.92 23.26
CA THR A 181 8.27 -14.32 23.26
C THR A 181 7.14 -14.60 24.24
N HIS A 182 7.05 -13.80 25.31
CA HIS A 182 6.01 -13.91 26.35
C HIS A 182 4.88 -12.87 26.24
N ARG A 183 4.87 -12.03 25.17
CA ARG A 183 3.80 -11.06 24.95
C ARG A 183 2.67 -11.68 24.14
N GLY A 184 1.83 -12.48 24.80
CA GLY A 184 0.51 -12.84 24.30
C GLY A 184 -0.44 -11.63 24.31
N PHE A 185 -1.42 -11.63 23.41
CA PHE A 185 -2.54 -10.68 23.49
C PHE A 185 -3.40 -11.06 24.70
N HIS A 186 -3.33 -10.28 25.75
CA HIS A 186 -4.14 -10.42 26.95
C HIS A 186 -5.28 -9.41 26.88
N ALA A 187 -6.49 -9.89 26.56
CA ALA A 187 -7.70 -9.07 26.47
C ALA A 187 -8.14 -8.50 27.84
N ASP A 188 -7.60 -9.04 28.92
CA ASP A 188 -7.84 -8.63 30.32
C ASP A 188 -7.07 -7.36 30.74
N ARG A 189 -6.26 -6.79 29.84
CA ARG A 189 -5.46 -5.58 30.09
C ARG A 189 -5.90 -4.35 29.28
N ILE A 190 -7.12 -4.37 28.71
CA ILE A 190 -7.70 -3.23 27.99
C ILE A 190 -8.64 -2.47 28.95
#